data_631a55a73adac8064da47fb72df44a59
#
_entry.id   631a55a73adac8064da47fb72df44a59
#
_cell.length_a   1.000
_cell.length_b   1.000
_cell.length_c   1.000
_cell.angle_alpha   90.00
_cell.angle_beta   90.00
_cell.angle_gamma   90.00
#
_symmetry.space_group_name_H-M   'P 1'
#
loop_
_entity.id
_entity.type
_entity.pdbx_description
1 polymer ?
#
loop_
_entity_poly.entity_id
_entity_poly.type
_entity_poly.pdbx_seq_one_letter_code
_entity_poly.pdbx_strand_id
1 'polypeptide(L)'
;MDADDYIDARTVERVLHAMESADAEAAVFGGVCEPADAAPKRVQQLMSPKAGIFGARDPQLLFHSNAQPYACRAAFSRELLNREGIRFVPGLALGEDVVFQFAAYALARKTVVMPDKFYHYVMESESATHEFNSAEARAKKLDAHMRMLEEVLEDWAAYGLLDLCPGELITWFLDLIVFDLARLDSDDFHRVAARVNMDFTTSLGTEWADMPAKGAVRRVAHKLVAATSGVSMADATLFYLSTRGLKACLERFI
;
A
#
# COMPACT_ATOMS: atom_id res chain seq x y z
N MET A 1 15.17 -2.41 -8.86
CA MET A 1 15.72 -1.05 -8.97
C MET A 1 15.57 -0.65 -10.43
N ASP A 2 14.96 0.48 -10.67
CA ASP A 2 14.73 0.97 -12.02
C ASP A 2 16.06 1.44 -12.66
N ALA A 3 16.10 1.56 -13.98
CA ALA A 3 17.35 1.79 -14.70
C ALA A 3 17.92 3.21 -14.53
N ASP A 4 17.06 4.14 -14.15
CA ASP A 4 17.34 5.56 -13.88
C ASP A 4 17.64 5.85 -12.41
N ASP A 5 17.31 4.90 -11.50
CA ASP A 5 17.52 5.03 -10.06
C ASP A 5 18.89 4.50 -9.63
N TYR A 6 19.35 4.94 -8.44
CA TYR A 6 20.60 4.47 -7.86
C TYR A 6 20.54 4.38 -6.33
N ILE A 7 21.54 3.73 -5.75
CA ILE A 7 21.70 3.61 -4.29
C ILE A 7 23.09 4.13 -3.88
N ASP A 8 23.22 4.55 -2.63
CA ASP A 8 24.51 4.95 -2.07
C ASP A 8 25.52 3.79 -2.12
N ALA A 9 26.80 4.09 -2.34
CA ALA A 9 27.86 3.10 -2.44
C ALA A 9 27.97 2.16 -1.20
N ARG A 10 27.56 2.63 -0.02
CA ARG A 10 27.60 1.86 1.23
C ARG A 10 26.28 1.19 1.61
N THR A 11 25.26 1.27 0.76
CA THR A 11 23.93 0.73 1.07
C THR A 11 23.98 -0.76 1.41
N VAL A 12 24.62 -1.56 0.57
CA VAL A 12 24.67 -3.03 0.76
C VAL A 12 25.35 -3.37 2.06
N GLU A 13 26.53 -2.76 2.37
CA GLU A 13 27.25 -2.96 3.62
C GLU A 13 26.39 -2.64 4.84
N ARG A 14 25.71 -1.47 4.82
CA ARG A 14 24.91 -1.00 5.95
C ARG A 14 23.65 -1.84 6.16
N VAL A 15 22.99 -2.23 5.08
CA VAL A 15 21.80 -3.07 5.11
C VAL A 15 22.14 -4.48 5.62
N LEU A 16 23.20 -5.10 5.13
CA LEU A 16 23.65 -6.40 5.62
C LEU A 16 24.00 -6.36 7.11
N HIS A 17 24.76 -5.35 7.53
CA HIS A 17 25.11 -5.19 8.96
C HIS A 17 23.85 -5.02 9.83
N ALA A 18 22.86 -4.27 9.39
CA ALA A 18 21.61 -4.09 10.13
C ALA A 18 20.80 -5.39 10.22
N MET A 19 20.72 -6.16 9.13
CA MET A 19 20.04 -7.45 9.10
C MET A 19 20.71 -8.46 10.01
N GLU A 20 22.05 -8.57 9.95
CA GLU A 20 22.83 -9.47 10.81
C GLU A 20 22.72 -9.10 12.30
N SER A 21 22.85 -7.80 12.62
CA SER A 21 22.75 -7.32 14.00
C SER A 21 21.37 -7.53 14.63
N ALA A 22 20.31 -7.48 13.82
CA ALA A 22 18.93 -7.68 14.27
C ALA A 22 18.49 -9.16 14.17
N ASP A 23 19.29 -10.04 13.58
CA ASP A 23 18.87 -11.38 13.14
C ASP A 23 17.57 -11.29 12.30
N ALA A 24 17.56 -10.41 11.29
CA ALA A 24 16.42 -10.09 10.47
C ALA A 24 16.50 -10.75 9.08
N GLU A 25 15.35 -11.16 8.55
CA GLU A 25 15.21 -11.73 7.21
C GLU A 25 14.85 -10.69 6.15
N ALA A 26 14.44 -9.50 6.59
CA ALA A 26 14.14 -8.37 5.70
C ALA A 26 14.67 -7.07 6.29
N ALA A 27 15.03 -6.13 5.42
CA ALA A 27 15.35 -4.76 5.78
C ALA A 27 14.64 -3.78 4.88
N VAL A 28 14.26 -2.64 5.44
CA VAL A 28 13.69 -1.50 4.73
C VAL A 28 14.53 -0.27 5.02
N PHE A 29 14.80 0.54 4.04
CA PHE A 29 15.50 1.81 4.20
C PHE A 29 14.75 2.94 3.49
N GLY A 30 15.13 4.17 3.77
CA GLY A 30 14.54 5.34 3.17
C GLY A 30 15.11 5.67 1.80
N GLY A 31 14.48 6.64 1.14
CA GLY A 31 14.94 7.22 -0.11
C GLY A 31 14.78 8.73 -0.16
N VAL A 32 15.40 9.32 -1.15
CA VAL A 32 15.21 10.72 -1.57
C VAL A 32 14.69 10.76 -2.99
N CYS A 33 13.84 11.74 -3.29
CA CYS A 33 13.38 11.98 -4.66
C CYS A 33 14.28 13.04 -5.31
N GLU A 34 14.63 12.87 -6.56
CA GLU A 34 15.49 13.78 -7.31
C GLU A 34 14.86 14.18 -8.65
N PRO A 35 14.57 15.48 -8.88
CA PRO A 35 14.70 16.58 -7.92
C PRO A 35 13.64 16.54 -6.81
N ALA A 36 13.99 16.99 -5.61
CA ALA A 36 13.12 16.88 -4.42
C ALA A 36 11.81 17.68 -4.57
N ASP A 37 11.81 18.77 -5.31
CA ASP A 37 10.66 19.64 -5.56
C ASP A 37 9.68 19.07 -6.61
N ALA A 38 10.11 18.10 -7.42
CA ALA A 38 9.23 17.41 -8.38
C ALA A 38 8.31 16.36 -7.71
N ALA A 39 8.73 15.84 -6.55
CA ALA A 39 8.00 14.77 -5.89
C ALA A 39 6.81 15.27 -5.07
N PRO A 40 5.61 14.69 -5.21
CA PRO A 40 4.50 14.94 -4.31
C PRO A 40 4.90 14.68 -2.85
N LYS A 41 4.43 15.51 -1.91
CA LYS A 41 4.73 15.36 -0.46
C LYS A 41 4.43 13.93 0.05
N ARG A 42 3.40 13.29 -0.47
CA ARG A 42 3.05 11.91 -0.10
C ARG A 42 4.16 10.92 -0.48
N VAL A 43 4.77 11.04 -1.66
CA VAL A 43 5.88 10.19 -2.08
C VAL A 43 7.08 10.40 -1.16
N GLN A 44 7.44 11.64 -0.85
CA GLN A 44 8.52 11.95 0.09
C GLN A 44 8.28 11.37 1.49
N GLN A 45 7.03 11.40 1.98
CA GLN A 45 6.64 10.79 3.25
C GLN A 45 6.80 9.27 3.22
N LEU A 46 6.35 8.63 2.15
CA LEU A 46 6.48 7.18 1.96
C LEU A 46 7.95 6.75 1.84
N MET A 47 8.82 7.60 1.25
CA MET A 47 10.27 7.37 1.20
C MET A 47 10.97 7.59 2.55
N SER A 48 10.23 7.90 3.61
CA SER A 48 10.76 8.12 4.97
C SER A 48 10.14 7.11 5.95
N PRO A 49 10.63 5.86 5.98
CA PRO A 49 10.09 4.82 6.85
C PRO A 49 10.39 5.12 8.32
N LYS A 50 9.54 4.62 9.21
CA LYS A 50 9.70 4.76 10.65
C LYS A 50 10.60 3.64 11.17
N ALA A 51 11.74 4.01 11.72
CA ALA A 51 12.73 3.07 12.25
C ALA A 51 12.14 2.13 13.32
N GLY A 52 12.58 0.88 13.30
CA GLY A 52 12.20 -0.13 14.27
C GLY A 52 12.63 -1.53 13.87
N ILE A 53 12.44 -2.47 14.79
CA ILE A 53 12.57 -3.90 14.52
C ILE A 53 11.19 -4.51 14.78
N PHE A 54 10.65 -5.18 13.78
CA PHE A 54 9.30 -5.73 13.80
C PHE A 54 9.37 -7.26 13.67
N GLY A 55 8.52 -7.96 14.41
CA GLY A 55 8.36 -9.40 14.29
C GLY A 55 7.49 -9.81 13.10
N ALA A 56 7.34 -11.11 12.91
CA ALA A 56 6.39 -11.65 11.94
C ALA A 56 4.96 -11.19 12.24
N ARG A 57 4.17 -10.97 11.19
CA ARG A 57 2.74 -10.63 11.29
C ARG A 57 2.46 -9.36 12.12
N ASP A 58 3.35 -8.37 12.07
CA ASP A 58 3.18 -7.12 12.82
C ASP A 58 2.39 -6.08 11.99
N PRO A 59 1.15 -5.71 12.38
CA PRO A 59 0.36 -4.71 11.66
C PRO A 59 1.02 -3.32 11.63
N GLN A 60 1.86 -2.99 12.61
CA GLN A 60 2.60 -1.73 12.61
C GLN A 60 3.58 -1.64 11.44
N LEU A 61 4.26 -2.76 11.12
CA LEU A 61 5.11 -2.83 9.95
C LEU A 61 4.27 -2.66 8.67
N LEU A 62 3.20 -3.44 8.55
CA LEU A 62 2.41 -3.53 7.32
C LEU A 62 1.68 -2.23 6.95
N PHE A 63 1.16 -1.47 7.94
CA PHE A 63 0.26 -0.34 7.67
C PHE A 63 0.71 1.01 8.21
N HIS A 64 1.68 1.05 9.14
CA HIS A 64 1.97 2.28 9.89
C HIS A 64 3.44 2.73 9.87
N SER A 65 4.34 1.90 9.33
CA SER A 65 5.78 2.17 9.32
C SER A 65 6.30 2.90 8.08
N ASN A 66 5.48 3.09 7.05
CA ASN A 66 5.90 3.48 5.70
C ASN A 66 6.92 2.50 5.07
N ALA A 67 6.87 1.23 5.46
CA ALA A 67 7.70 0.19 4.83
C ALA A 67 7.30 -0.06 3.37
N GLN A 68 6.02 0.19 3.06
CA GLN A 68 5.44 0.09 1.73
C GLN A 68 5.06 1.46 1.18
N PRO A 69 4.87 1.60 -0.13
CA PRO A 69 5.29 0.73 -1.23
C PRO A 69 6.79 0.84 -1.51
N TYR A 70 7.22 0.53 -2.71
CA TYR A 70 8.60 0.63 -3.22
C TYR A 70 9.53 -0.48 -2.72
N ALA A 71 9.41 -1.66 -3.33
CA ALA A 71 10.26 -2.81 -3.05
C ALA A 71 11.75 -2.55 -3.36
N CYS A 72 12.04 -1.56 -4.21
CA CYS A 72 13.41 -1.15 -4.57
C CYS A 72 14.24 -0.62 -3.39
N ARG A 73 13.59 -0.19 -2.29
CA ARG A 73 14.26 0.25 -1.04
C ARG A 73 14.16 -0.78 0.08
N ALA A 74 14.13 -2.05 -0.30
CA ALA A 74 14.11 -3.15 0.64
C ALA A 74 15.11 -4.23 0.24
N ALA A 75 15.56 -5.01 1.20
CA ALA A 75 16.36 -6.20 1.02
C ALA A 75 15.70 -7.38 1.73
N PHE A 76 15.74 -8.54 1.10
CA PHE A 76 15.13 -9.76 1.61
C PHE A 76 16.13 -10.91 1.56
N SER A 77 16.16 -11.76 2.59
CA SER A 77 16.95 -12.96 2.52
C SER A 77 16.38 -13.91 1.45
N ARG A 78 17.25 -14.48 0.63
CA ARG A 78 16.86 -15.46 -0.37
C ARG A 78 16.21 -16.71 0.27
N GLU A 79 16.62 -17.02 1.49
CA GLU A 79 16.05 -18.13 2.25
C GLU A 79 14.57 -17.89 2.58
N LEU A 80 14.20 -16.70 3.08
CA LEU A 80 12.81 -16.31 3.29
C LEU A 80 12.00 -16.49 2.00
N LEU A 81 12.44 -15.87 0.91
CA LEU A 81 11.71 -15.88 -0.35
C LEU A 81 11.51 -17.30 -0.91
N ASN A 82 12.50 -18.17 -0.74
CA ASN A 82 12.41 -19.55 -1.22
C ASN A 82 11.61 -20.45 -0.28
N ARG A 83 11.75 -20.28 1.03
CA ARG A 83 11.02 -21.05 2.04
C ARG A 83 9.51 -20.82 1.94
N GLU A 84 9.11 -19.57 1.78
CA GLU A 84 7.69 -19.17 1.71
C GLU A 84 7.15 -19.12 0.26
N GLY A 85 7.99 -19.34 -0.75
CA GLY A 85 7.58 -19.31 -2.15
C GLY A 85 7.23 -17.91 -2.69
N ILE A 86 7.66 -16.84 -2.01
CA ILE A 86 7.28 -15.45 -2.35
C ILE A 86 7.91 -15.05 -3.67
N ARG A 87 7.09 -14.59 -4.62
CA ARG A 87 7.50 -14.10 -5.94
C ARG A 87 6.66 -12.90 -6.35
N PHE A 88 7.18 -12.10 -7.26
CA PHE A 88 6.37 -11.08 -7.94
C PHE A 88 5.31 -11.74 -8.82
N VAL A 89 4.10 -11.17 -8.81
CA VAL A 89 2.98 -11.68 -9.63
C VAL A 89 3.19 -11.26 -11.08
N PRO A 90 3.30 -12.21 -12.02
CA PRO A 90 3.48 -11.89 -13.44
C PRO A 90 2.26 -11.15 -14.01
N GLY A 91 2.51 -10.06 -14.75
CA GLY A 91 1.46 -9.30 -15.46
C GLY A 91 0.65 -8.34 -14.58
N LEU A 92 0.97 -8.19 -13.30
CA LEU A 92 0.42 -7.15 -12.45
C LEU A 92 1.19 -5.85 -12.73
N ALA A 93 0.57 -4.91 -13.43
CA ALA A 93 1.22 -3.68 -13.90
C ALA A 93 1.25 -2.55 -12.86
N LEU A 94 0.51 -2.67 -11.76
CA LEU A 94 0.46 -1.69 -10.67
C LEU A 94 0.26 -2.43 -9.36
N GLY A 95 1.11 -2.15 -8.38
CA GLY A 95 1.03 -2.70 -7.04
C GLY A 95 1.69 -4.09 -6.88
N GLU A 96 2.46 -4.53 -7.86
CA GLU A 96 3.26 -5.77 -7.81
C GLU A 96 4.24 -5.78 -6.63
N ASP A 97 4.80 -4.63 -6.32
CA ASP A 97 5.67 -4.42 -5.17
C ASP A 97 4.91 -4.51 -3.84
N VAL A 98 3.67 -4.02 -3.81
CA VAL A 98 2.80 -4.08 -2.62
C VAL A 98 2.41 -5.51 -2.29
N VAL A 99 1.94 -6.29 -3.28
CA VAL A 99 1.58 -7.70 -3.10
C VAL A 99 2.79 -8.48 -2.56
N PHE A 100 3.94 -8.35 -3.22
CA PHE A 100 5.19 -8.97 -2.80
C PHE A 100 5.61 -8.56 -1.38
N GLN A 101 5.55 -7.27 -1.05
CA GLN A 101 5.96 -6.75 0.25
C GLN A 101 5.02 -7.17 1.38
N PHE A 102 3.69 -7.23 1.14
CA PHE A 102 2.74 -7.70 2.14
C PHE A 102 3.04 -9.14 2.56
N ALA A 103 3.28 -10.03 1.59
CA ALA A 103 3.68 -11.41 1.89
C ALA A 103 5.04 -11.45 2.60
N ALA A 104 6.06 -10.78 2.05
CA ALA A 104 7.42 -10.84 2.56
C ALA A 104 7.54 -10.29 3.99
N TYR A 105 6.90 -9.16 4.29
CA TYR A 105 6.96 -8.57 5.64
C TYR A 105 6.12 -9.34 6.66
N ALA A 106 4.98 -9.90 6.26
CA ALA A 106 4.16 -10.69 7.16
C ALA A 106 4.82 -12.02 7.54
N LEU A 107 5.62 -12.62 6.64
CA LEU A 107 6.21 -13.93 6.81
C LEU A 107 7.67 -13.90 7.28
N ALA A 108 8.35 -12.75 7.17
CA ALA A 108 9.69 -12.58 7.74
C ALA A 108 9.64 -12.73 9.26
N ARG A 109 10.53 -13.53 9.84
CA ARG A 109 10.64 -13.66 11.31
C ARG A 109 10.92 -12.33 11.98
N LYS A 110 11.77 -11.52 11.35
CA LYS A 110 12.04 -10.13 11.74
C LYS A 110 12.31 -9.27 10.52
N THR A 111 11.87 -8.03 10.58
CA THR A 111 12.19 -6.98 9.62
C THR A 111 12.80 -5.79 10.35
N VAL A 112 13.97 -5.33 9.93
CA VAL A 112 14.59 -4.10 10.42
C VAL A 112 14.24 -2.95 9.49
N VAL A 113 13.72 -1.87 10.06
CA VAL A 113 13.40 -0.63 9.32
C VAL A 113 14.41 0.44 9.73
N MET A 114 15.18 0.92 8.76
CA MET A 114 16.25 1.89 8.91
C MET A 114 15.77 3.28 8.47
N PRO A 115 16.07 4.35 9.20
CA PRO A 115 15.70 5.70 8.79
C PRO A 115 16.63 6.29 7.73
N ASP A 116 17.76 5.62 7.46
CA ASP A 116 18.77 6.04 6.49
C ASP A 116 18.17 6.09 5.09
N LYS A 117 18.48 7.14 4.33
CA LYS A 117 17.96 7.35 2.98
C LYS A 117 19.02 6.96 1.96
N PHE A 118 19.04 5.72 1.57
CA PHE A 118 20.03 5.16 0.65
C PHE A 118 19.57 5.06 -0.80
N TYR A 119 18.26 5.15 -1.06
CA TYR A 119 17.70 5.04 -2.38
C TYR A 119 17.46 6.42 -2.99
N HIS A 120 17.93 6.63 -4.23
CA HIS A 120 17.73 7.85 -4.99
C HIS A 120 16.73 7.56 -6.10
N TYR A 121 15.49 8.05 -5.88
CA TYR A 121 14.39 7.94 -6.82
C TYR A 121 14.41 9.11 -7.78
N VAL A 122 14.83 8.84 -9.03
CA VAL A 122 14.94 9.85 -10.07
C VAL A 122 13.57 10.08 -10.71
N MET A 123 13.08 11.30 -10.64
CA MET A 123 11.76 11.66 -11.17
C MET A 123 11.91 12.30 -12.55
N GLU A 124 11.60 11.54 -13.58
CA GLU A 124 11.51 12.08 -14.94
C GLU A 124 10.16 12.78 -15.16
N SER A 125 10.17 13.85 -16.00
CA SER A 125 8.98 14.64 -16.32
C SER A 125 7.89 13.83 -17.06
N GLU A 126 8.25 12.71 -17.66
CA GLU A 126 7.37 11.80 -18.41
C GLU A 126 7.00 10.53 -17.64
N SER A 127 7.23 10.47 -16.33
CA SER A 127 6.88 9.31 -15.52
C SER A 127 5.41 8.93 -15.68
N ALA A 128 5.13 7.64 -15.84
CA ALA A 128 3.79 7.05 -16.02
C ALA A 128 2.76 7.43 -14.93
N THR A 129 3.21 8.02 -13.82
CA THR A 129 2.35 8.50 -12.73
C THR A 129 1.62 9.82 -13.04
N HIS A 130 1.93 10.53 -14.12
CA HIS A 130 1.31 11.83 -14.44
C HIS A 130 0.02 11.78 -15.29
N GLU A 131 -0.34 10.64 -15.87
CA GLU A 131 -1.47 10.53 -16.82
C GLU A 131 -2.86 10.31 -16.18
N PHE A 132 -3.04 10.36 -14.86
CA PHE A 132 -4.30 9.95 -14.20
C PHE A 132 -5.42 11.01 -14.17
N ASN A 133 -5.40 12.02 -15.03
CA ASN A 133 -6.42 13.08 -14.98
C ASN A 133 -7.69 12.80 -15.82
N SER A 134 -7.65 11.87 -16.79
CA SER A 134 -8.82 11.51 -17.59
C SER A 134 -9.71 10.49 -16.87
N ALA A 135 -10.99 10.39 -17.26
CA ALA A 135 -11.92 9.38 -16.75
C ALA A 135 -11.44 7.95 -17.08
N GLU A 136 -10.91 7.78 -18.30
CA GLU A 136 -10.39 6.51 -18.77
C GLU A 136 -9.14 6.06 -17.95
N ALA A 137 -8.21 6.98 -17.70
CA ALA A 137 -7.02 6.69 -16.90
C ALA A 137 -7.40 6.35 -15.45
N ARG A 138 -8.39 7.02 -14.85
CA ARG A 138 -8.92 6.65 -13.53
C ARG A 138 -9.56 5.27 -13.52
N ALA A 139 -10.33 4.92 -14.55
CA ALA A 139 -10.94 3.59 -14.66
C ALA A 139 -9.86 2.48 -14.73
N LYS A 140 -8.82 2.67 -15.56
CA LYS A 140 -7.68 1.75 -15.64
C LYS A 140 -6.94 1.60 -14.29
N LYS A 141 -6.73 2.71 -13.60
CA LYS A 141 -6.10 2.73 -12.28
C LYS A 141 -6.94 1.98 -11.24
N LEU A 142 -8.27 2.20 -11.23
CA LEU A 142 -9.18 1.48 -10.35
C LEU A 142 -9.18 -0.03 -10.65
N ASP A 143 -9.21 -0.44 -11.92
CA ASP A 143 -9.12 -1.85 -12.30
C ASP A 143 -7.80 -2.47 -11.84
N ALA A 144 -6.69 -1.77 -11.98
CA ALA A 144 -5.39 -2.23 -11.48
C ALA A 144 -5.37 -2.37 -9.95
N HIS A 145 -5.98 -1.43 -9.20
CA HIS A 145 -6.12 -1.56 -7.74
C HIS A 145 -7.03 -2.74 -7.34
N MET A 146 -8.09 -3.04 -8.11
CA MET A 146 -8.93 -4.23 -7.86
C MET A 146 -8.13 -5.52 -8.03
N ARG A 147 -7.34 -5.63 -9.11
CA ARG A 147 -6.47 -6.80 -9.33
C ARG A 147 -5.43 -6.95 -8.22
N MET A 148 -4.81 -5.84 -7.82
CA MET A 148 -3.88 -5.85 -6.69
C MET A 148 -4.56 -6.33 -5.40
N LEU A 149 -5.80 -5.93 -5.13
CA LEU A 149 -6.56 -6.42 -3.96
C LEU A 149 -6.82 -7.92 -4.05
N GLU A 150 -7.27 -8.41 -5.21
CA GLU A 150 -7.52 -9.84 -5.44
C GLU A 150 -6.26 -10.66 -5.12
N GLU A 151 -5.10 -10.27 -5.64
CA GLU A 151 -3.81 -10.93 -5.38
C GLU A 151 -3.41 -10.88 -3.89
N VAL A 152 -3.59 -9.71 -3.23
CA VAL A 152 -3.33 -9.58 -1.78
C VAL A 152 -4.24 -10.51 -0.98
N LEU A 153 -5.53 -10.57 -1.31
CA LEU A 153 -6.47 -11.42 -0.58
C LEU A 153 -6.20 -12.92 -0.82
N GLU A 154 -5.82 -13.31 -2.03
CA GLU A 154 -5.43 -14.67 -2.37
C GLU A 154 -4.17 -15.09 -1.60
N ASP A 155 -3.12 -14.29 -1.63
CA ASP A 155 -1.89 -14.53 -0.87
C ASP A 155 -2.17 -14.60 0.64
N TRP A 156 -2.96 -13.67 1.18
CA TRP A 156 -3.28 -13.65 2.60
C TRP A 156 -4.12 -14.85 3.02
N ALA A 157 -5.03 -15.32 2.17
CA ALA A 157 -5.75 -16.56 2.40
C ALA A 157 -4.79 -17.76 2.43
N ALA A 158 -3.90 -17.87 1.45
CA ALA A 158 -2.92 -18.96 1.35
C ALA A 158 -1.96 -19.00 2.55
N TYR A 159 -1.56 -17.84 3.07
CA TYR A 159 -0.65 -17.72 4.21
C TYR A 159 -1.35 -17.66 5.58
N GLY A 160 -2.67 -17.73 5.65
CA GLY A 160 -3.44 -17.64 6.89
C GLY A 160 -3.30 -16.29 7.60
N LEU A 161 -3.35 -15.19 6.84
CA LEU A 161 -3.18 -13.82 7.32
C LEU A 161 -4.48 -13.01 7.37
N LEU A 162 -5.59 -13.53 6.82
CA LEU A 162 -6.84 -12.77 6.71
C LEU A 162 -7.40 -12.30 8.05
N ASP A 163 -7.22 -13.07 9.11
CA ASP A 163 -7.67 -12.73 10.47
C ASP A 163 -6.68 -11.83 11.24
N LEU A 164 -5.53 -11.52 10.65
CA LEU A 164 -4.46 -10.79 11.35
C LEU A 164 -4.89 -9.36 11.71
N CYS A 165 -5.37 -8.62 10.71
CA CYS A 165 -5.77 -7.22 10.86
C CYS A 165 -6.71 -6.78 9.71
N PRO A 166 -7.88 -7.43 9.58
CA PRO A 166 -8.77 -7.19 8.44
C PRO A 166 -9.26 -5.73 8.36
N GLY A 167 -9.47 -5.08 9.49
CA GLY A 167 -9.90 -3.68 9.53
C GLY A 167 -8.85 -2.71 8.98
N GLU A 168 -7.57 -2.95 9.25
CA GLU A 168 -6.44 -2.20 8.68
C GLU A 168 -6.30 -2.46 7.18
N LEU A 169 -6.42 -3.71 6.74
CA LEU A 169 -6.37 -4.09 5.33
C LEU A 169 -7.47 -3.38 4.53
N ILE A 170 -8.71 -3.41 5.01
CA ILE A 170 -9.85 -2.71 4.40
C ILE A 170 -9.58 -1.20 4.37
N THR A 171 -9.11 -0.63 5.49
CA THR A 171 -8.82 0.80 5.58
C THR A 171 -7.74 1.22 4.60
N TRP A 172 -6.66 0.44 4.49
CA TRP A 172 -5.58 0.67 3.56
C TRP A 172 -6.06 0.64 2.11
N PHE A 173 -6.83 -0.38 1.74
CA PHE A 173 -7.34 -0.50 0.38
C PHE A 173 -8.30 0.65 0.02
N LEU A 174 -9.23 0.98 0.91
CA LEU A 174 -10.15 2.10 0.69
C LEU A 174 -9.42 3.45 0.59
N ASP A 175 -8.30 3.65 1.30
CA ASP A 175 -7.48 4.86 1.16
C ASP A 175 -6.90 5.05 -0.24
N LEU A 176 -6.67 3.97 -0.97
CA LEU A 176 -6.18 4.02 -2.36
C LEU A 176 -7.26 4.51 -3.34
N ILE A 177 -8.52 4.14 -3.11
CA ILE A 177 -9.59 4.29 -4.11
C ILE A 177 -10.65 5.33 -3.75
N VAL A 178 -10.75 5.76 -2.48
CA VAL A 178 -11.90 6.56 -1.99
C VAL A 178 -12.14 7.85 -2.76
N PHE A 179 -11.09 8.53 -3.21
CA PHE A 179 -11.23 9.76 -4.01
C PHE A 179 -11.58 9.47 -5.47
N ASP A 180 -11.18 8.34 -6.00
CA ASP A 180 -11.58 7.90 -7.34
C ASP A 180 -13.04 7.45 -7.31
N LEU A 181 -13.49 6.71 -6.29
CA LEU A 181 -14.91 6.37 -6.07
C LEU A 181 -15.80 7.60 -6.03
N ALA A 182 -15.36 8.68 -5.38
CA ALA A 182 -16.15 9.92 -5.26
C ALA A 182 -16.31 10.69 -6.58
N ARG A 183 -15.66 10.25 -7.65
CA ARG A 183 -15.71 10.85 -8.99
C ARG A 183 -16.36 9.96 -10.03
N LEU A 184 -16.80 8.76 -9.66
CA LEU A 184 -17.49 7.85 -10.55
C LEU A 184 -18.93 8.31 -10.79
N ASP A 185 -19.43 8.07 -11.98
CA ASP A 185 -20.87 8.08 -12.21
C ASP A 185 -21.56 6.88 -11.54
N SER A 186 -22.88 6.83 -11.61
CA SER A 186 -23.67 5.79 -10.93
C SER A 186 -23.34 4.39 -11.40
N ASP A 187 -23.20 4.18 -12.71
CA ASP A 187 -23.04 2.85 -13.30
C ASP A 187 -21.64 2.30 -13.00
N ASP A 188 -20.63 3.14 -13.15
CA ASP A 188 -19.25 2.81 -12.79
C ASP A 188 -19.09 2.54 -11.30
N PHE A 189 -19.76 3.34 -10.45
CA PHE A 189 -19.76 3.09 -9.01
C PHE A 189 -20.37 1.73 -8.66
N HIS A 190 -21.53 1.38 -9.23
CA HIS A 190 -22.18 0.10 -8.97
C HIS A 190 -21.27 -1.09 -9.37
N ARG A 191 -20.62 -0.98 -10.53
CA ARG A 191 -19.69 -2.01 -11.00
C ARG A 191 -18.50 -2.21 -10.05
N VAL A 192 -17.85 -1.13 -9.62
CA VAL A 192 -16.72 -1.17 -8.70
C VAL A 192 -17.17 -1.65 -7.31
N ALA A 193 -18.29 -1.14 -6.81
CA ALA A 193 -18.84 -1.54 -5.53
C ALA A 193 -19.17 -3.03 -5.46
N ALA A 194 -19.78 -3.57 -6.53
CA ALA A 194 -20.08 -5.00 -6.62
C ALA A 194 -18.81 -5.86 -6.56
N ARG A 195 -17.74 -5.48 -7.26
CA ARG A 195 -16.45 -6.20 -7.26
C ARG A 195 -15.81 -6.16 -5.88
N VAL A 196 -15.64 -4.97 -5.29
CA VAL A 196 -15.07 -4.81 -3.94
C VAL A 196 -15.85 -5.61 -2.89
N ASN A 197 -17.19 -5.52 -2.96
CA ASN A 197 -18.03 -6.25 -2.02
C ASN A 197 -17.91 -7.78 -2.18
N MET A 198 -17.80 -8.26 -3.42
CA MET A 198 -17.59 -9.68 -3.71
C MET A 198 -16.25 -10.16 -3.14
N ASP A 199 -15.15 -9.43 -3.41
CA ASP A 199 -13.80 -9.80 -3.00
C ASP A 199 -13.68 -9.86 -1.47
N PHE A 200 -14.12 -8.81 -0.77
CA PHE A 200 -14.10 -8.81 0.69
C PHE A 200 -15.07 -9.79 1.31
N THR A 201 -16.28 -9.97 0.75
CA THR A 201 -17.23 -10.96 1.27
C THR A 201 -16.69 -12.37 1.14
N THR A 202 -16.06 -12.69 0.01
CA THR A 202 -15.46 -14.02 -0.22
C THR A 202 -14.32 -14.30 0.76
N SER A 203 -13.48 -13.31 1.04
CA SER A 203 -12.27 -13.48 1.84
C SER A 203 -12.50 -13.26 3.34
N LEU A 204 -13.36 -12.32 3.73
CA LEU A 204 -13.53 -11.87 5.11
C LEU A 204 -14.95 -12.12 5.67
N GLY A 205 -15.89 -12.54 4.83
CA GLY A 205 -17.29 -12.74 5.23
C GLY A 205 -18.17 -11.51 5.05
N THR A 206 -19.47 -11.66 5.26
CA THR A 206 -20.51 -10.65 5.00
C THR A 206 -20.41 -9.40 5.88
N GLU A 207 -19.79 -9.52 7.05
CA GLU A 207 -19.65 -8.43 8.04
C GLU A 207 -18.38 -7.57 7.81
N TRP A 208 -17.70 -7.74 6.69
CA TRP A 208 -16.42 -7.05 6.43
C TRP A 208 -16.50 -5.52 6.59
N ALA A 209 -17.65 -4.91 6.27
CA ALA A 209 -17.83 -3.47 6.34
C ALA A 209 -17.83 -2.91 7.77
N ASP A 210 -18.02 -3.75 8.78
CA ASP A 210 -18.01 -3.39 10.20
C ASP A 210 -16.62 -3.56 10.86
N MET A 211 -15.69 -4.26 10.21
CA MET A 211 -14.35 -4.54 10.73
C MET A 211 -13.46 -3.31 10.92
N PRO A 212 -13.49 -2.25 10.04
CA PRO A 212 -12.68 -1.06 10.26
C PRO A 212 -13.03 -0.35 11.58
N ALA A 213 -12.00 0.03 12.35
CA ALA A 213 -12.19 0.69 13.65
C ALA A 213 -12.85 2.07 13.54
N LYS A 214 -12.63 2.81 12.45
CA LYS A 214 -13.05 4.20 12.28
C LYS A 214 -14.41 4.32 11.60
N GLY A 215 -15.34 5.08 12.20
CA GLY A 215 -16.71 5.24 11.70
C GLY A 215 -16.80 5.85 10.28
N ALA A 216 -15.87 6.75 9.91
CA ALA A 216 -15.83 7.31 8.55
C ALA A 216 -15.42 6.24 7.51
N VAL A 217 -14.55 5.30 7.89
CA VAL A 217 -14.15 4.16 7.03
C VAL A 217 -15.33 3.21 6.86
N ARG A 218 -15.99 2.80 7.97
CA ARG A 218 -17.19 1.97 7.93
C ARG A 218 -18.29 2.59 7.06
N ARG A 219 -18.49 3.91 7.12
CA ARG A 219 -19.47 4.61 6.28
C ARG A 219 -19.19 4.38 4.78
N VAL A 220 -17.93 4.48 4.35
CA VAL A 220 -17.57 4.21 2.94
C VAL A 220 -17.77 2.74 2.62
N ALA A 221 -17.34 1.83 3.50
CA ALA A 221 -17.53 0.39 3.34
C ALA A 221 -19.01 0.00 3.19
N HIS A 222 -19.89 0.50 4.07
CA HIS A 222 -21.34 0.25 3.96
C HIS A 222 -21.97 0.82 2.68
N LYS A 223 -21.47 1.93 2.14
CA LYS A 223 -21.91 2.42 0.83
C LYS A 223 -21.55 1.48 -0.31
N LEU A 224 -20.40 0.82 -0.23
CA LEU A 224 -20.00 -0.20 -1.21
C LEU A 224 -20.88 -1.46 -1.08
N VAL A 225 -21.21 -1.90 0.14
CA VAL A 225 -22.12 -3.02 0.37
C VAL A 225 -23.51 -2.73 -0.15
N ALA A 226 -24.06 -1.55 0.21
CA ALA A 226 -25.42 -1.17 -0.18
C ALA A 226 -25.55 -0.89 -1.67
N ALA A 227 -24.51 -0.35 -2.30
CA ALA A 227 -24.44 0.05 -3.69
C ALA A 227 -25.60 0.95 -4.17
N THR A 228 -26.34 1.60 -3.24
CA THR A 228 -27.53 2.38 -3.55
C THR A 228 -27.24 3.86 -3.78
N SER A 229 -26.13 4.35 -3.22
CA SER A 229 -25.70 5.73 -3.37
C SER A 229 -24.19 5.79 -3.42
N GLY A 230 -23.62 6.57 -4.35
CA GLY A 230 -22.18 6.72 -4.49
C GLY A 230 -21.49 7.29 -3.26
N VAL A 231 -20.19 7.17 -3.22
CA VAL A 231 -19.32 7.87 -2.26
C VAL A 231 -19.23 9.32 -2.70
N SER A 232 -19.50 10.26 -1.80
CA SER A 232 -19.37 11.69 -2.10
C SER A 232 -17.97 12.21 -1.78
N MET A 233 -17.59 13.39 -2.32
CA MET A 233 -16.35 14.07 -1.93
C MET A 233 -16.30 14.38 -0.42
N ALA A 234 -17.47 14.64 0.21
CA ALA A 234 -17.56 14.83 1.66
C ALA A 234 -17.22 13.54 2.42
N ASP A 235 -17.71 12.38 1.96
CA ASP A 235 -17.35 11.08 2.55
C ASP A 235 -15.85 10.79 2.41
N ALA A 236 -15.28 11.04 1.23
CA ALA A 236 -13.84 10.85 0.97
C ALA A 236 -12.98 11.80 1.83
N THR A 237 -13.41 13.05 2.00
CA THR A 237 -12.71 14.01 2.87
C THR A 237 -12.78 13.61 4.34
N LEU A 238 -13.94 13.18 4.83
CA LEU A 238 -14.10 12.67 6.20
C LEU A 238 -13.30 11.39 6.44
N PHE A 239 -13.28 10.48 5.46
CA PHE A 239 -12.42 9.30 5.48
C PHE A 239 -10.95 9.71 5.65
N TYR A 240 -10.45 10.59 4.80
CA TYR A 240 -9.06 11.03 4.80
C TYR A 240 -8.70 11.78 6.10
N LEU A 241 -9.56 12.67 6.57
CA LEU A 241 -9.39 13.35 7.85
C LEU A 241 -9.28 12.36 9.02
N SER A 242 -10.14 11.33 9.04
CA SER A 242 -10.16 10.35 10.11
C SER A 242 -8.94 9.41 10.08
N THR A 243 -8.41 9.12 8.91
CA THR A 243 -7.29 8.17 8.73
C THR A 243 -5.93 8.85 8.80
N ARG A 244 -5.78 10.07 8.26
CA ARG A 244 -4.51 10.79 8.11
C ARG A 244 -4.37 12.00 9.04
N GLY A 245 -5.47 12.45 9.65
CA GLY A 245 -5.52 13.60 10.56
C GLY A 245 -5.62 14.94 9.86
N LEU A 246 -5.82 15.99 10.68
CA LEU A 246 -6.10 17.35 10.19
C LEU A 246 -4.94 17.94 9.38
N LYS A 247 -3.70 17.75 9.81
CA LYS A 247 -2.52 18.30 9.12
C LYS A 247 -2.44 17.78 7.67
N ALA A 248 -2.52 16.47 7.48
CA ALA A 248 -2.46 15.87 6.16
C ALA A 248 -3.66 16.29 5.29
N CYS A 249 -4.83 16.47 5.90
CA CYS A 249 -6.02 16.95 5.21
C CYS A 249 -5.83 18.40 4.71
N LEU A 250 -5.31 19.30 5.54
CA LEU A 250 -4.99 20.68 5.14
C LEU A 250 -3.94 20.72 4.00
N GLU A 251 -2.87 19.94 4.13
CA GLU A 251 -1.80 19.84 3.10
C GLU A 251 -2.30 19.32 1.75
N ARG A 252 -3.39 18.56 1.73
CA ARG A 252 -3.98 18.01 0.49
C ARG A 252 -4.92 19.00 -0.20
N PHE A 253 -5.66 19.81 0.55
CA PHE A 253 -6.77 20.62 0.02
C PHE A 253 -6.53 22.13 0.05
N ILE A 254 -5.45 22.58 0.65
CA ILE A 254 -4.98 23.97 0.68
C ILE A 254 -3.59 24.07 0.08
#